data_c236ce2d68e3198fb251d1a44968fe9d
#
_entry.id   c236ce2d68e3198fb251d1a44968fe9d
#
_cell.length_a   1.000
_cell.length_b   1.000
_cell.length_c   1.000
_cell.angle_alpha   90.00
_cell.angle_beta   90.00
_cell.angle_gamma   90.00
#
_symmetry.space_group_name_H-M   'P 1'
#
loop_
_entity.id
_entity.type
_entity.pdbx_description
1 polymer ?
#
loop_
_entity_poly.entity_id
_entity_poly.type
_entity_poly.pdbx_seq_one_letter_code
_entity_poly.pdbx_strand_id
1 'polypeptide(L)'
;MSARITIIKRTLHRDVISQYLPEAAAAAEACPEFREGQVFEIPGAVPVMPEGFCDYAWGTIERFVARACKGEKLLWANAFPCCADGLRPVTFHIEPSEDV
;
A
#
# COMPACT_ATOMS: atom_id res chain seq x y z
N MET A 1 4.76 -19.10 -6.44
CA MET A 1 4.33 -18.41 -5.22
C MET A 1 3.47 -17.22 -5.54
N SER A 2 2.75 -16.73 -4.57
CA SER A 2 1.87 -15.58 -4.67
C SER A 2 2.31 -14.51 -3.66
N ALA A 3 1.67 -13.37 -3.67
CA ALA A 3 1.88 -12.33 -2.67
C ALA A 3 0.56 -11.96 -2.01
N ARG A 4 0.65 -11.47 -0.78
CA ARG A 4 -0.48 -10.92 -0.06
C ARG A 4 -0.15 -9.48 0.34
N ILE A 5 -1.09 -8.59 0.08
CA ILE A 5 -0.98 -7.19 0.47
C ILE A 5 -2.04 -6.92 1.52
N THR A 6 -1.62 -6.45 2.68
CA THR A 6 -2.54 -6.05 3.75
C THR A 6 -2.40 -4.56 3.99
N ILE A 7 -3.52 -3.86 4.07
CA ILE A 7 -3.54 -2.43 4.41
C ILE A 7 -3.45 -2.34 5.92
N ILE A 8 -2.32 -1.86 6.45
CA ILE A 8 -2.10 -1.86 7.89
C ILE A 8 -2.33 -0.51 8.56
N LYS A 9 -2.19 0.57 7.81
CA LYS A 9 -2.40 1.90 8.39
C LYS A 9 -2.68 2.93 7.31
N ARG A 10 -3.61 3.84 7.61
CA ARG A 10 -3.83 5.06 6.84
C ARG A 10 -3.46 6.22 7.73
N THR A 11 -2.61 7.10 7.23
CA THR A 11 -2.11 8.23 8.02
C THR A 11 -2.58 9.54 7.37
N LEU A 12 -2.85 10.53 8.19
CA LEU A 12 -3.14 11.88 7.73
C LEU A 12 -2.15 12.82 8.43
N HIS A 13 -1.30 13.45 7.65
CA HIS A 13 -0.36 14.44 8.17
C HIS A 13 -1.03 15.82 8.24
N ARG A 14 -1.94 15.97 9.18
CA ARG A 14 -2.74 17.18 9.34
C ARG A 14 -1.89 18.40 9.62
N ASP A 15 -0.79 18.25 10.31
CA ASP A 15 0.15 19.33 10.58
C ASP A 15 0.76 19.90 9.29
N VAL A 16 1.15 19.04 8.37
CA VAL A 16 1.70 19.43 7.08
C VAL A 16 0.61 20.11 6.23
N ILE A 17 -0.58 19.54 6.21
CA ILE A 17 -1.70 20.10 5.46
C ILE A 17 -2.06 21.51 6.00
N SER A 18 -2.09 21.66 7.31
CA SER A 18 -2.39 22.95 7.93
C SER A 18 -1.35 24.02 7.60
N GLN A 19 -0.09 23.60 7.47
CA GLN A 19 1.00 24.53 7.16
C GLN A 19 1.00 24.96 5.69
N TYR A 20 0.82 24.02 4.77
CA TYR A 20 0.97 24.27 3.35
C TYR A 20 -0.34 24.44 2.59
N LEU A 21 -1.44 23.88 3.09
CA LEU A 21 -2.75 23.90 2.45
C LEU A 21 -3.83 24.24 3.48
N PRO A 22 -3.73 25.40 4.15
CA PRO A 22 -4.63 25.69 5.27
C PRO A 22 -6.12 25.68 4.91
N GLU A 23 -6.47 26.01 3.66
CA GLU A 23 -7.87 25.98 3.21
C GLU A 23 -8.44 24.57 3.17
N ALA A 24 -7.59 23.57 3.01
CA ALA A 24 -8.01 22.18 2.91
C ALA A 24 -7.98 21.46 4.26
N ALA A 25 -7.34 22.04 5.27
CA ALA A 25 -7.06 21.34 6.52
C ALA A 25 -8.32 20.88 7.25
N ALA A 26 -9.38 21.68 7.26
CA ALA A 26 -10.59 21.36 7.99
C ALA A 26 -11.35 20.17 7.40
N ALA A 27 -11.26 19.99 6.08
CA ALA A 27 -11.97 18.92 5.37
C ALA A 27 -11.07 17.72 5.05
N ALA A 28 -9.79 17.77 5.47
CA ALA A 28 -8.83 16.73 5.15
C ALA A 28 -9.16 15.42 5.87
N GLU A 29 -9.12 14.31 5.13
CA GLU A 29 -9.37 12.99 5.66
C GLU A 29 -8.29 12.04 5.14
N ALA A 30 -8.08 10.92 5.84
CA ALA A 30 -7.21 9.86 5.37
C ALA A 30 -7.69 9.33 4.02
N CYS A 31 -6.81 8.68 3.27
CA CYS A 31 -7.10 8.19 1.93
C CYS A 31 -8.36 7.31 1.91
N PRO A 32 -9.38 7.64 1.09
CA PRO A 32 -10.62 6.87 1.04
C PRO A 32 -10.54 5.61 0.17
N GLU A 33 -9.43 5.41 -0.57
CA GLU A 33 -9.29 4.31 -1.52
C GLU A 33 -9.11 2.96 -0.84
N PHE A 34 -8.66 2.96 0.43
CA PHE A 34 -8.39 1.74 1.17
C PHE A 34 -8.99 1.80 2.56
N ARG A 35 -9.10 0.63 3.19
CA ARG A 35 -9.49 0.49 4.60
C ARG A 35 -8.48 -0.36 5.33
N GLU A 36 -8.22 -0.03 6.57
CA GLU A 36 -7.31 -0.80 7.41
C GLU A 36 -7.84 -2.23 7.59
N GLY A 37 -6.95 -3.19 7.47
CA GLY A 37 -7.31 -4.61 7.52
C GLY A 37 -7.71 -5.21 6.18
N GLN A 38 -7.85 -4.39 5.14
CA GLN A 38 -8.19 -4.88 3.80
C GLN A 38 -7.04 -5.72 3.25
N VAL A 39 -7.37 -6.83 2.59
CA VAL A 39 -6.37 -7.78 2.07
C VAL A 39 -6.58 -7.98 0.58
N PHE A 40 -5.48 -7.98 -0.17
CA PHE A 40 -5.48 -8.31 -1.58
C PHE A 40 -4.55 -9.50 -1.81
N GLU A 41 -5.02 -10.52 -2.52
CA GLU A 41 -4.20 -11.65 -2.92
C GLU A 41 -3.74 -11.42 -4.36
N ILE A 42 -2.44 -11.58 -4.59
CA ILE A 42 -1.83 -11.43 -5.91
C ILE A 42 -1.33 -12.79 -6.34
N PRO A 43 -2.10 -13.53 -7.15
CA PRO A 43 -1.73 -14.89 -7.52
C PRO A 43 -0.61 -14.93 -8.55
N GLY A 44 0.18 -15.99 -8.50
CA GLY A 44 1.20 -16.28 -9.49
C GLY A 44 2.51 -15.55 -9.27
N ALA A 45 3.45 -15.80 -10.17
CA ALA A 45 4.80 -15.28 -10.08
C ALA A 45 4.96 -13.89 -10.69
N VAL A 46 4.00 -13.44 -11.48
CA VAL A 46 4.02 -12.12 -12.12
C VAL A 46 2.92 -11.27 -11.51
N PRO A 47 3.26 -10.13 -10.92
CA PRO A 47 2.25 -9.31 -10.27
C PRO A 47 1.33 -8.64 -11.28
N VAL A 48 0.02 -8.77 -11.04
CA VAL A 48 -1.00 -8.08 -11.80
C VAL A 48 -1.82 -7.28 -10.80
N MET A 49 -2.04 -6.01 -11.10
CA MET A 49 -2.82 -5.15 -10.20
C MET A 49 -4.21 -5.73 -10.02
N PRO A 50 -4.64 -5.96 -8.77
CA PRO A 50 -5.98 -6.47 -8.53
C PRO A 50 -7.04 -5.43 -8.88
N GLU A 51 -8.21 -5.91 -9.26
CA GLU A 51 -9.33 -5.03 -9.55
C GLU A 51 -9.69 -4.18 -8.33
N GLY A 52 -9.94 -2.91 -8.56
CA GLY A 52 -10.29 -1.99 -7.49
C GLY A 52 -9.12 -1.44 -6.70
N PHE A 53 -7.90 -1.82 -7.03
CA PHE A 53 -6.71 -1.28 -6.39
C PHE A 53 -6.38 0.09 -6.96
N CYS A 54 -5.85 0.98 -6.12
CA CYS A 54 -5.42 2.29 -6.55
C CYS A 54 -4.17 2.17 -7.44
N ASP A 55 -4.27 2.58 -8.71
CA ASP A 55 -3.15 2.48 -9.65
C ASP A 55 -1.99 3.38 -9.25
N TYR A 56 -2.26 4.49 -8.59
CA TYR A 56 -1.24 5.40 -8.08
C TYR A 56 -0.38 4.70 -7.01
N ALA A 57 -1.02 4.00 -6.09
CA ALA A 57 -0.32 3.19 -5.10
C ALA A 57 0.41 2.03 -5.74
N TRP A 58 -0.22 1.37 -6.71
CA TRP A 58 0.38 0.23 -7.41
C TRP A 58 1.70 0.60 -8.06
N GLY A 59 1.76 1.75 -8.72
CA GLY A 59 2.99 2.22 -9.34
C GLY A 59 4.16 2.36 -8.37
N THR A 60 3.87 2.60 -7.10
CA THR A 60 4.90 2.73 -6.06
C THR A 60 5.30 1.38 -5.48
N ILE A 61 4.36 0.45 -5.28
CA ILE A 61 4.60 -0.78 -4.53
C ILE A 61 4.86 -2.01 -5.40
N GLU A 62 4.61 -1.93 -6.71
CA GLU A 62 4.67 -3.08 -7.63
C GLU A 62 5.97 -3.88 -7.51
N ARG A 63 7.10 -3.20 -7.41
CA ARG A 63 8.40 -3.89 -7.31
C ARG A 63 8.52 -4.76 -6.06
N PHE A 64 7.89 -4.35 -4.97
CA PHE A 64 7.88 -5.13 -3.73
C PHE A 64 6.97 -6.35 -3.87
N VAL A 65 5.84 -6.15 -4.54
CA VAL A 65 4.90 -7.24 -4.83
C VAL A 65 5.57 -8.29 -5.73
N ALA A 66 6.32 -7.83 -6.75
CA ALA A 66 7.02 -8.73 -7.67
C ALA A 66 8.00 -9.63 -6.93
N ARG A 67 8.73 -9.08 -5.96
CA ARG A 67 9.67 -9.88 -5.16
C ARG A 67 8.95 -10.86 -4.25
N ALA A 68 7.87 -10.43 -3.63
CA ALA A 68 7.07 -11.32 -2.79
C ALA A 68 6.48 -12.48 -3.60
N CYS A 69 6.03 -12.22 -4.83
CA CYS A 69 5.53 -13.27 -5.73
C CYS A 69 6.58 -14.33 -6.05
N LYS A 70 7.85 -14.00 -5.94
CA LYS A 70 8.97 -14.92 -6.13
C LYS A 70 9.42 -15.58 -4.82
N GLY A 71 8.78 -15.26 -3.73
CA GLY A 71 9.15 -15.77 -2.42
C GLY A 71 10.37 -15.08 -1.81
N GLU A 72 10.83 -13.97 -2.40
CA GLU A 72 11.96 -13.22 -1.87
C GLU A 72 11.55 -12.47 -0.61
N LYS A 73 12.43 -12.49 0.37
CA LYS A 73 12.25 -11.72 1.60
C LYS A 73 12.96 -10.38 1.46
N LEU A 74 12.27 -9.33 1.84
CA LEU A 74 12.84 -8.00 1.89
C LEU A 74 13.21 -7.69 3.35
N LEU A 75 13.23 -6.43 3.74
CA LEU A 75 13.58 -6.08 5.12
C LEU A 75 12.74 -6.90 6.11
N TRP A 76 13.40 -7.48 7.10
CA TRP A 76 12.74 -8.25 8.16
C TRP A 76 11.83 -9.38 7.66
N ALA A 77 12.08 -9.94 6.51
CA ALA A 77 11.32 -11.01 5.87
C ALA A 77 10.12 -10.54 5.05
N ASN A 78 9.64 -9.34 5.24
CA ASN A 78 8.49 -8.76 4.53
C ASN A 78 8.82 -7.34 4.09
N ALA A 79 7.93 -6.74 3.29
CA ALA A 79 8.08 -5.34 2.89
C ALA A 79 6.96 -4.49 3.49
N PHE A 80 7.31 -3.26 3.85
CA PHE A 80 6.36 -2.30 4.43
C PHE A 80 6.42 -0.97 3.68
N PRO A 81 6.13 -0.95 2.38
CA PRO A 81 6.11 0.32 1.64
C PRO A 81 4.85 1.12 1.92
N CYS A 82 4.87 2.38 1.51
CA CYS A 82 3.68 3.22 1.51
C CYS A 82 3.41 3.73 0.11
N CYS A 83 2.21 4.30 -0.11
CA CYS A 83 1.89 4.93 -1.39
C CYS A 83 2.64 6.25 -1.53
N ALA A 84 2.53 6.87 -2.71
CA ALA A 84 3.26 8.09 -3.03
C ALA A 84 2.63 9.36 -2.45
N ASP A 85 1.49 9.28 -1.79
CA ASP A 85 0.81 10.44 -1.21
C ASP A 85 1.46 10.82 0.12
N GLY A 86 2.25 11.88 0.12
CA GLY A 86 2.96 12.34 1.31
C GLY A 86 2.09 13.01 2.37
N LEU A 87 0.83 13.30 2.07
CA LEU A 87 -0.10 13.93 3.01
C LEU A 87 -1.07 12.92 3.62
N ARG A 88 -1.40 11.87 2.87
CA ARG A 88 -2.33 10.82 3.28
C ARG A 88 -1.75 9.44 3.00
N PRO A 89 -0.57 9.12 3.51
CA PRO A 89 0.07 7.86 3.15
C PRO A 89 -0.69 6.64 3.66
N VAL A 90 -0.73 5.61 2.83
CA VAL A 90 -1.26 4.31 3.18
C VAL A 90 -0.08 3.36 3.29
N THR A 91 0.04 2.68 4.41
CA THR A 91 1.14 1.73 4.65
C THR A 91 0.64 0.32 4.36
N PHE A 92 1.43 -0.39 3.57
CA PHE A 92 1.12 -1.75 3.15
C PHE A 92 2.06 -2.74 3.83
N HIS A 93 1.53 -3.92 4.14
CA HIS A 93 2.34 -5.07 4.50
C HIS A 93 2.30 -6.02 3.31
N ILE A 94 3.44 -6.30 2.73
CA ILE A 94 3.55 -7.19 1.57
C ILE A 94 4.39 -8.40 1.95
N GLU A 95 3.82 -9.59 1.76
CA GLU A 95 4.45 -10.83 2.14
C GLU A 95 4.27 -11.88 1.05
N PRO A 96 5.24 -12.80 0.91
CA PRO A 96 5.03 -13.98 0.09
C PRO A 96 3.91 -14.83 0.68
N SER A 97 3.13 -15.45 -0.18
CA SER A 97 2.12 -16.42 0.25
C SER A 97 2.20 -17.64 -0.65
N GLU A 98 1.74 -18.78 -0.13
CA GLU A 98 1.68 -19.98 -0.91
C GLU A 98 0.53 -19.89 -1.91
N ASP A 99 0.70 -20.51 -3.06
CA ASP A 99 -0.37 -20.61 -4.05
C ASP A 99 -1.51 -21.45 -3.49
N VAL A 100 -2.70 -21.05 -3.81
CA VAL A 100 -3.90 -21.73 -3.34
C VAL A 100 -4.47 -22.58 -4.46
#